data_b3c0963985eca33def386ed47d5299fa
#
_entry.id   b3c0963985eca33def386ed47d5299fa
#
_cell.length_a   1.000
_cell.length_b   1.000
_cell.length_c   1.000
_cell.angle_alpha   90.00
_cell.angle_beta   90.00
_cell.angle_gamma   90.00
#
_symmetry.space_group_name_H-M   'P 1'
#
loop_
_entity.id
_entity.type
_entity.pdbx_description
1 polymer ?
#
loop_
_entity_poly.entity_id
_entity_poly.type
_entity_poly.pdbx_seq_one_letter_code
_entity_poly.pdbx_strand_id
1 'polypeptide(L)'
;MLPGDLSYADYVQHLWDTFGELVQPLASARPWMVTEGNHERESIPLLKSGFQAYNARWKMPFEESGSPSNLYYSFEVAGVHIIMLGSYTDYGKDSEQYNWLKADLSKVDRQRTPWLLVSLHVPWHNSNFAHQGEGDDMMATMEPLLYASGVDILIAGHVHAYERSVRVKNGRVDPCGIVHITIGDGGNREGLAHRYHQPKPEWSAFREASFGHGELEIVNSTHAYWGWHRNDDDEPVKSDSVWINSLVSSGCVASGNLL
;
A
#
# COMPACT_ATOMS: atom_id res chain seq x y z
N MET A 1 -0.81 0.77 9.06
CA MET A 1 -1.36 1.22 7.76
C MET A 1 -2.35 0.18 7.27
N LEU A 2 -3.45 0.63 6.64
CA LEU A 2 -4.43 -0.25 6.00
C LEU A 2 -4.63 0.21 4.54
N PRO A 3 -4.35 -0.65 3.58
CA PRO A 3 -4.40 -0.31 2.16
C PRO A 3 -5.81 -0.44 1.56
N GLY A 4 -6.82 0.16 2.19
CA GLY A 4 -8.20 0.21 1.71
C GLY A 4 -9.07 -0.98 2.11
N ASP A 5 -10.33 -0.96 1.65
CA ASP A 5 -11.38 -1.95 1.95
C ASP A 5 -11.62 -2.12 3.45
N LEU A 6 -11.95 -1.02 4.11
CA LEU A 6 -12.01 -0.95 5.57
C LEU A 6 -13.23 -1.68 6.14
N SER A 7 -14.41 -1.19 5.80
CA SER A 7 -15.67 -1.66 6.42
C SER A 7 -16.50 -2.59 5.53
N TYR A 8 -16.17 -2.67 4.23
CA TYR A 8 -17.00 -3.34 3.22
C TYR A 8 -18.46 -2.86 3.24
N ALA A 9 -18.65 -1.61 3.60
CA ALA A 9 -20.00 -1.03 3.73
C ALA A 9 -20.67 -0.84 2.37
N ASP A 10 -19.90 -0.55 1.33
CA ASP A 10 -20.42 -0.17 0.02
C ASP A 10 -21.51 0.93 0.19
N TYR A 11 -22.80 0.58 0.06
CA TYR A 11 -23.94 1.50 0.31
C TYR A 11 -24.62 1.33 1.66
N VAL A 12 -24.21 0.31 2.44
CA VAL A 12 -24.87 -0.10 3.67
C VAL A 12 -24.22 0.61 4.85
N GLN A 13 -24.60 1.87 5.07
CA GLN A 13 -23.91 2.80 5.97
C GLN A 13 -23.70 2.30 7.40
N HIS A 14 -24.63 1.48 7.95
CA HIS A 14 -24.48 0.97 9.33
C HIS A 14 -23.28 0.02 9.49
N LEU A 15 -22.75 -0.56 8.40
CA LEU A 15 -21.54 -1.37 8.46
C LEU A 15 -20.29 -0.53 8.78
N TRP A 16 -20.30 0.76 8.46
CA TRP A 16 -19.28 1.67 8.94
C TRP A 16 -19.28 1.82 10.46
N ASP A 17 -20.47 1.84 11.06
CA ASP A 17 -20.60 2.01 12.52
C ASP A 17 -20.12 0.74 13.24
N THR A 18 -20.52 -0.44 12.77
CA THR A 18 -20.03 -1.72 13.33
C THR A 18 -18.53 -1.90 13.15
N PHE A 19 -17.98 -1.49 12.02
CA PHE A 19 -16.52 -1.49 11.82
C PHE A 19 -15.85 -0.49 12.78
N GLY A 20 -16.40 0.71 12.92
CA GLY A 20 -15.90 1.72 13.86
C GLY A 20 -15.86 1.19 15.30
N GLU A 21 -16.93 0.53 15.76
CA GLU A 21 -16.98 -0.10 17.08
C GLU A 21 -15.92 -1.19 17.24
N LEU A 22 -15.73 -2.02 16.21
CA LEU A 22 -14.73 -3.10 16.22
C LEU A 22 -13.31 -2.56 16.37
N VAL A 23 -12.96 -1.52 15.62
CA VAL A 23 -11.58 -1.01 15.57
C VAL A 23 -11.28 0.06 16.63
N GLN A 24 -12.30 0.65 17.26
CA GLN A 24 -12.16 1.73 18.23
C GLN A 24 -11.13 1.47 19.32
N PRO A 25 -11.07 0.28 19.96
CA PRO A 25 -10.10 0.03 21.04
C PRO A 25 -8.64 0.18 20.58
N LEU A 26 -8.36 -0.07 19.31
CA LEU A 26 -7.04 0.04 18.71
C LEU A 26 -6.82 1.42 18.07
N ALA A 27 -7.78 1.88 17.26
CA ALA A 27 -7.66 3.12 16.51
C ALA A 27 -7.69 4.37 17.41
N SER A 28 -8.34 4.31 18.57
CA SER A 28 -8.29 5.39 19.56
C SER A 28 -6.96 5.49 20.32
N ALA A 29 -6.18 4.42 20.33
CA ALA A 29 -4.93 4.34 21.08
C ALA A 29 -3.66 4.51 20.21
N ARG A 30 -3.79 4.34 18.90
CA ARG A 30 -2.68 4.43 17.94
C ARG A 30 -3.12 5.07 16.63
N PRO A 31 -2.26 5.85 15.96
CA PRO A 31 -2.58 6.39 14.64
C PRO A 31 -2.84 5.27 13.63
N TRP A 32 -3.99 5.35 12.96
CA TRP A 32 -4.34 4.50 11.83
C TRP A 32 -4.23 5.33 10.56
N MET A 33 -3.32 4.96 9.68
CA MET A 33 -3.13 5.59 8.38
C MET A 33 -3.73 4.68 7.32
N VAL A 34 -4.68 5.21 6.56
CA VAL A 34 -5.51 4.42 5.65
C VAL A 34 -5.52 5.02 4.24
N THR A 35 -5.74 4.22 3.23
CA THR A 35 -6.10 4.66 1.88
C THR A 35 -7.46 4.11 1.50
N GLU A 36 -8.02 4.56 0.38
CA GLU A 36 -9.31 4.08 -0.10
C GLU A 36 -9.16 2.76 -0.88
N GLY A 37 -10.19 1.93 -0.85
CA GLY A 37 -10.36 0.77 -1.69
C GLY A 37 -11.64 0.85 -2.53
N ASN A 38 -11.95 -0.20 -3.29
CA ASN A 38 -13.16 -0.22 -4.13
C ASN A 38 -14.45 -0.23 -3.29
N HIS A 39 -14.43 -0.80 -2.09
CA HIS A 39 -15.60 -0.81 -1.18
C HIS A 39 -15.82 0.52 -0.48
N GLU A 40 -14.88 1.45 -0.53
CA GLU A 40 -15.05 2.84 -0.11
C GLU A 40 -15.63 3.72 -1.23
N ARG A 41 -15.58 3.28 -2.50
CA ARG A 41 -16.11 4.02 -3.63
C ARG A 41 -17.63 3.90 -3.69
N GLU A 42 -18.31 4.80 -3.06
CA GLU A 42 -19.78 4.91 -3.12
C GLU A 42 -20.21 5.45 -4.48
N SER A 43 -20.62 4.59 -5.40
CA SER A 43 -21.18 5.00 -6.69
C SER A 43 -22.69 4.98 -6.63
N ILE A 44 -23.32 6.07 -6.22
CA ILE A 44 -24.77 6.24 -6.35
C ILE A 44 -25.05 6.77 -7.75
N PRO A 45 -25.82 6.06 -8.60
CA PRO A 45 -26.24 6.59 -9.88
C PRO A 45 -26.83 8.00 -9.72
N LEU A 46 -26.31 8.99 -10.44
CA LEU A 46 -26.66 10.40 -10.41
C LEU A 46 -26.04 11.26 -9.27
N LEU A 47 -25.37 10.68 -8.29
CA LEU A 47 -24.56 11.42 -7.32
C LEU A 47 -23.07 11.18 -7.62
N LYS A 48 -22.40 12.15 -8.18
CA LYS A 48 -21.03 12.05 -8.70
C LYS A 48 -19.92 12.03 -7.64
N SER A 49 -20.21 12.12 -6.37
CA SER A 49 -19.18 12.18 -5.34
C SER A 49 -18.97 10.80 -4.71
N GLY A 50 -17.90 10.12 -5.11
CA GLY A 50 -17.41 8.92 -4.43
C GLY A 50 -16.76 9.25 -3.07
N PHE A 51 -16.55 8.23 -2.24
CA PHE A 51 -15.78 8.30 -0.97
C PHE A 51 -16.34 9.24 0.11
N GLN A 52 -17.65 9.54 0.10
CA GLN A 52 -18.24 10.46 1.07
C GLN A 52 -18.14 9.93 2.50
N ALA A 53 -18.50 8.65 2.72
CA ALA A 53 -18.44 8.03 4.03
C ALA A 53 -16.99 7.88 4.50
N TYR A 54 -16.08 7.49 3.61
CA TYR A 54 -14.65 7.45 3.89
C TYR A 54 -14.13 8.82 4.35
N ASN A 55 -14.34 9.86 3.55
CA ASN A 55 -13.87 11.21 3.86
C ASN A 55 -14.48 11.80 5.13
N ALA A 56 -15.69 11.39 5.50
CA ALA A 56 -16.34 11.85 6.73
C ALA A 56 -15.80 11.16 8.00
N ARG A 57 -15.39 9.89 7.88
CA ARG A 57 -14.96 9.05 9.01
C ARG A 57 -13.45 8.97 9.19
N TRP A 58 -12.69 9.04 8.11
CA TRP A 58 -11.23 8.91 8.11
C TRP A 58 -10.61 10.20 7.58
N LYS A 59 -10.19 11.07 8.50
CA LYS A 59 -9.47 12.29 8.16
C LYS A 59 -7.98 12.05 8.29
N MET A 60 -7.30 11.98 7.15
CA MET A 60 -5.86 11.81 7.07
C MET A 60 -5.14 13.17 6.99
N PRO A 61 -3.83 13.25 7.26
CA PRO A 61 -3.08 14.51 7.26
C PRO A 61 -2.73 14.96 5.84
N PHE A 62 -3.74 15.11 4.97
CA PHE A 62 -3.51 15.43 3.57
C PHE A 62 -3.09 16.90 3.37
N GLU A 63 -3.65 17.83 4.15
CA GLU A 63 -3.32 19.26 4.10
C GLU A 63 -1.85 19.50 4.48
N GLU A 64 -1.36 18.81 5.50
CA GLU A 64 0.02 18.90 5.97
C GLU A 64 1.03 18.42 4.92
N SER A 65 0.63 17.47 4.07
CA SER A 65 1.44 17.01 2.93
C SER A 65 1.34 17.91 1.72
N GLY A 66 0.48 18.93 1.76
CA GLY A 66 0.15 19.79 0.61
C GLY A 66 -0.68 19.09 -0.44
N SER A 67 -1.37 17.99 -0.08
CA SER A 67 -2.34 17.36 -0.97
C SER A 67 -3.67 18.10 -0.96
N PRO A 68 -4.34 18.24 -2.10
CA PRO A 68 -5.69 18.80 -2.16
C PRO A 68 -6.78 17.79 -1.79
N SER A 69 -6.43 16.53 -1.51
CA SER A 69 -7.39 15.44 -1.33
C SER A 69 -7.02 14.50 -0.20
N ASN A 70 -8.02 14.11 0.61
CA ASN A 70 -7.90 13.07 1.63
C ASN A 70 -7.67 11.65 1.06
N LEU A 71 -7.73 11.49 -0.27
CA LEU A 71 -7.58 10.19 -0.93
C LEU A 71 -6.12 9.85 -1.25
N TYR A 72 -5.23 10.83 -1.16
CA TYR A 72 -3.78 10.63 -1.30
C TYR A 72 -3.02 11.69 -0.48
N TYR A 73 -1.99 11.27 0.21
CA TYR A 73 -1.23 12.13 1.13
C TYR A 73 0.10 11.47 1.50
N SER A 74 0.96 12.21 2.17
CA SER A 74 2.20 11.67 2.74
C SER A 74 2.39 12.11 4.19
N PHE A 75 3.23 11.39 4.91
CA PHE A 75 3.64 11.72 6.26
C PHE A 75 5.00 11.11 6.57
N GLU A 76 5.66 11.63 7.59
CA GLU A 76 6.95 11.11 8.05
C GLU A 76 6.86 10.59 9.47
N VAL A 77 7.46 9.43 9.70
CA VAL A 77 7.59 8.84 11.03
C VAL A 77 8.86 8.01 11.15
N ALA A 78 9.62 8.21 12.22
CA ALA A 78 10.79 7.40 12.58
C ALA A 78 11.80 7.17 11.42
N GLY A 79 12.08 8.21 10.63
CA GLY A 79 13.02 8.12 9.51
C GLY A 79 12.44 7.48 8.24
N VAL A 80 11.13 7.37 8.15
CA VAL A 80 10.41 6.85 6.98
C VAL A 80 9.54 7.96 6.40
N HIS A 81 9.65 8.21 5.10
CA HIS A 81 8.66 8.97 4.33
C HIS A 81 7.66 8.00 3.73
N ILE A 82 6.39 8.16 4.05
CA ILE A 82 5.32 7.26 3.65
C ILE A 82 4.33 8.02 2.79
N ILE A 83 4.06 7.49 1.60
CA ILE A 83 3.12 8.04 0.62
C ILE A 83 1.92 7.09 0.52
N MET A 84 0.72 7.63 0.73
CA MET A 84 -0.55 6.93 0.54
C MET A 84 -1.17 7.40 -0.76
N LEU A 85 -1.43 6.48 -1.70
CA LEU A 85 -1.99 6.79 -3.03
C LEU A 85 -3.40 6.23 -3.19
N GLY A 86 -4.24 6.97 -3.90
CA GLY A 86 -5.58 6.53 -4.27
C GLY A 86 -5.57 5.73 -5.56
N SER A 87 -5.98 4.47 -5.51
CA SER A 87 -6.07 3.60 -6.68
C SER A 87 -7.27 3.92 -7.57
N TYR A 88 -8.31 4.52 -6.99
CA TYR A 88 -9.56 4.88 -7.69
C TYR A 88 -9.73 6.39 -7.90
N THR A 89 -8.67 7.14 -7.63
CA THR A 89 -8.53 8.57 -7.94
C THR A 89 -7.72 8.69 -9.23
N ASP A 90 -7.97 9.71 -10.05
CA ASP A 90 -7.23 9.91 -11.31
C ASP A 90 -5.71 9.95 -11.05
N TYR A 91 -5.00 9.10 -11.77
CA TYR A 91 -3.56 8.91 -11.69
C TYR A 91 -2.82 9.19 -13.00
N GLY A 92 -3.52 9.70 -14.02
CA GLY A 92 -2.89 10.11 -15.28
C GLY A 92 -1.81 11.18 -15.06
N LYS A 93 -0.87 11.30 -15.99
CA LYS A 93 0.29 12.22 -15.84
C LYS A 93 -0.11 13.69 -15.66
N ASP A 94 -1.31 14.05 -16.09
CA ASP A 94 -1.86 15.41 -15.95
C ASP A 94 -2.79 15.54 -14.74
N SER A 95 -3.01 14.46 -13.98
CA SER A 95 -3.88 14.45 -12.79
C SER A 95 -3.29 15.24 -11.62
N GLU A 96 -4.16 15.70 -10.74
CA GLU A 96 -3.75 16.35 -9.49
C GLU A 96 -2.92 15.42 -8.61
N GLN A 97 -3.30 14.12 -8.52
CA GLN A 97 -2.57 13.13 -7.75
C GLN A 97 -1.15 12.93 -8.26
N TYR A 98 -0.96 12.79 -9.59
CA TYR A 98 0.37 12.61 -10.16
C TYR A 98 1.25 13.84 -9.97
N ASN A 99 0.70 15.03 -10.18
CA ASN A 99 1.42 16.28 -10.00
C ASN A 99 1.80 16.52 -8.54
N TRP A 100 0.89 16.23 -7.60
CA TRP A 100 1.18 16.26 -6.17
C TRP A 100 2.27 15.24 -5.81
N LEU A 101 2.16 13.99 -6.24
CA LEU A 101 3.14 12.94 -5.99
C LEU A 101 4.55 13.36 -6.46
N LYS A 102 4.65 13.93 -7.65
CA LYS A 102 5.92 14.43 -8.18
C LYS A 102 6.50 15.54 -7.30
N ALA A 103 5.67 16.47 -6.86
CA ALA A 103 6.06 17.55 -5.97
C ALA A 103 6.44 17.05 -4.57
N ASP A 104 5.77 16.04 -4.04
CA ASP A 104 6.08 15.43 -2.75
C ASP A 104 7.41 14.68 -2.81
N LEU A 105 7.61 13.83 -3.79
CA LEU A 105 8.85 13.08 -4.00
C LEU A 105 10.08 13.99 -4.16
N SER A 106 9.91 15.17 -4.77
CA SER A 106 11.00 16.16 -4.91
C SER A 106 11.47 16.77 -3.58
N LYS A 107 10.68 16.65 -2.51
CA LYS A 107 11.00 17.16 -1.17
C LYS A 107 11.65 16.10 -0.28
N VAL A 108 11.66 14.84 -0.70
CA VAL A 108 12.19 13.73 0.10
C VAL A 108 13.69 13.90 0.32
N ASP A 109 14.08 14.05 1.58
CA ASP A 109 15.48 14.08 2.00
C ASP A 109 15.87 12.70 2.55
N ARG A 110 16.61 11.92 1.77
CA ARG A 110 17.03 10.55 2.12
C ARG A 110 18.07 10.51 3.26
N GLN A 111 18.63 11.65 3.69
CA GLN A 111 19.45 11.72 4.89
C GLN A 111 18.57 11.77 6.15
N ARG A 112 17.42 12.43 6.07
CA ARG A 112 16.44 12.55 7.15
C ARG A 112 15.47 11.35 7.18
N THR A 113 14.99 10.93 6.01
CA THR A 113 14.11 9.78 5.82
C THR A 113 14.78 8.77 4.89
N PRO A 114 15.70 7.94 5.40
CA PRO A 114 16.42 6.94 4.61
C PRO A 114 15.52 5.86 4.01
N TRP A 115 14.26 5.78 4.43
CA TRP A 115 13.25 4.87 3.90
C TRP A 115 12.13 5.64 3.20
N LEU A 116 11.75 5.15 2.02
CA LEU A 116 10.65 5.68 1.23
C LEU A 116 9.66 4.55 0.91
N LEU A 117 8.46 4.66 1.46
CA LEU A 117 7.40 3.65 1.33
C LEU A 117 6.20 4.25 0.59
N VAL A 118 5.53 3.39 -0.16
CA VAL A 118 4.24 3.70 -0.80
C VAL A 118 3.19 2.70 -0.34
N SER A 119 1.98 3.15 -0.08
CA SER A 119 0.81 2.29 0.10
C SER A 119 -0.32 2.72 -0.83
N LEU A 120 -0.97 1.74 -1.45
CA LEU A 120 -2.12 1.93 -2.35
C LEU A 120 -3.02 0.68 -2.26
N HIS A 121 -4.21 0.73 -2.87
CA HIS A 121 -5.12 -0.41 -2.74
C HIS A 121 -4.84 -1.52 -3.75
N VAL A 122 -4.81 -1.21 -5.05
CA VAL A 122 -4.72 -2.22 -6.11
C VAL A 122 -3.27 -2.62 -6.37
N PRO A 123 -2.88 -3.90 -6.16
CA PRO A 123 -1.49 -4.34 -6.38
C PRO A 123 -1.08 -4.27 -7.85
N TRP A 124 0.17 -3.87 -8.10
CA TRP A 124 0.73 -3.81 -9.44
C TRP A 124 1.36 -5.13 -9.88
N HIS A 125 2.00 -5.83 -8.96
CA HIS A 125 2.55 -7.15 -9.20
C HIS A 125 1.74 -8.18 -8.42
N ASN A 126 0.92 -8.93 -9.12
CA ASN A 126 -0.01 -9.89 -8.57
C ASN A 126 0.04 -11.19 -9.38
N SER A 127 0.38 -12.31 -8.73
CA SER A 127 0.36 -13.63 -9.36
C SER A 127 -0.89 -14.44 -9.06
N ASN A 128 -1.85 -13.88 -8.30
CA ASN A 128 -3.16 -14.46 -8.07
C ASN A 128 -4.08 -14.20 -9.27
N PHE A 129 -5.04 -15.10 -9.53
CA PHE A 129 -6.04 -14.89 -10.60
C PHE A 129 -7.04 -13.78 -10.25
N ALA A 130 -7.25 -13.49 -8.98
CA ALA A 130 -8.11 -12.39 -8.57
C ALA A 130 -7.50 -11.06 -9.00
N HIS A 131 -8.34 -10.17 -9.53
CA HIS A 131 -8.00 -8.78 -9.87
C HIS A 131 -6.79 -8.61 -10.80
N GLN A 132 -6.62 -9.56 -11.74
CA GLN A 132 -5.52 -9.49 -12.71
C GLN A 132 -5.63 -8.26 -13.61
N GLY A 133 -4.53 -7.51 -13.69
CA GLY A 133 -4.40 -6.36 -14.60
C GLY A 133 -5.11 -5.08 -14.13
N GLU A 134 -5.83 -5.09 -13.02
CA GLU A 134 -6.52 -3.88 -12.53
C GLU A 134 -5.56 -2.75 -12.15
N GLY A 135 -4.33 -3.07 -11.77
CA GLY A 135 -3.27 -2.10 -11.43
C GLY A 135 -2.37 -1.69 -12.60
N ASP A 136 -2.50 -2.31 -13.78
CA ASP A 136 -1.52 -2.17 -14.87
C ASP A 136 -1.40 -0.74 -15.39
N ASP A 137 -2.50 -0.02 -15.58
CA ASP A 137 -2.49 1.35 -16.08
C ASP A 137 -1.86 2.31 -15.07
N MET A 138 -2.17 2.15 -13.78
CA MET A 138 -1.57 2.95 -12.71
C MET A 138 -0.08 2.64 -12.59
N MET A 139 0.31 1.37 -12.65
CA MET A 139 1.70 0.93 -12.67
C MET A 139 2.45 1.55 -13.85
N ALA A 140 1.93 1.43 -15.06
CA ALA A 140 2.57 1.98 -16.26
C ALA A 140 2.79 3.50 -16.17
N THR A 141 1.90 4.20 -15.47
CA THR A 141 1.98 5.65 -15.27
C THR A 141 2.95 6.04 -14.15
N MET A 142 2.85 5.40 -12.98
CA MET A 142 3.50 5.86 -11.75
C MET A 142 4.79 5.09 -11.40
N GLU A 143 4.94 3.80 -11.78
CA GLU A 143 6.15 3.04 -11.46
C GLU A 143 7.45 3.70 -11.95
N PRO A 144 7.51 4.30 -13.16
CA PRO A 144 8.71 5.01 -13.59
C PRO A 144 9.15 6.15 -12.64
N LEU A 145 8.17 6.89 -12.09
CA LEU A 145 8.43 7.97 -11.15
C LEU A 145 8.87 7.42 -9.79
N LEU A 146 8.17 6.42 -9.25
CA LEU A 146 8.50 5.79 -7.97
C LEU A 146 9.87 5.09 -8.00
N TYR A 147 10.16 4.40 -9.09
CA TYR A 147 11.46 3.76 -9.30
C TYR A 147 12.60 4.80 -9.35
N ALA A 148 12.45 5.87 -10.13
CA ALA A 148 13.44 6.93 -10.21
C ALA A 148 13.67 7.64 -8.86
N SER A 149 12.64 7.72 -8.03
CA SER A 149 12.72 8.28 -6.67
C SER A 149 13.23 7.28 -5.63
N GLY A 150 13.49 6.03 -6.02
CA GLY A 150 14.04 5.01 -5.14
C GLY A 150 13.08 4.57 -4.04
N VAL A 151 11.84 4.32 -4.37
CA VAL A 151 10.89 3.71 -3.42
C VAL A 151 11.38 2.34 -3.02
N ASP A 152 11.50 2.11 -1.71
CA ASP A 152 12.01 0.86 -1.15
C ASP A 152 10.96 -0.25 -1.15
N ILE A 153 9.75 0.07 -0.69
CA ILE A 153 8.65 -0.88 -0.48
C ILE A 153 7.33 -0.27 -0.95
N LEU A 154 6.51 -1.06 -1.63
CA LEU A 154 5.13 -0.75 -1.96
C LEU A 154 4.21 -1.79 -1.33
N ILE A 155 3.24 -1.34 -0.53
CA ILE A 155 2.26 -2.18 0.16
C ILE A 155 0.89 -1.98 -0.49
N ALA A 156 0.23 -3.08 -0.85
CA ALA A 156 -1.09 -3.06 -1.47
C ALA A 156 -2.07 -4.02 -0.79
N GLY A 157 -3.36 -3.81 -1.01
CA GLY A 157 -4.46 -4.66 -0.53
C GLY A 157 -5.15 -5.42 -1.66
N HIS A 158 -6.49 -5.33 -1.70
CA HIS A 158 -7.41 -5.75 -2.77
C HIS A 158 -7.45 -7.26 -3.05
N VAL A 159 -6.33 -7.90 -3.28
CA VAL A 159 -6.26 -9.35 -3.45
C VAL A 159 -6.28 -9.99 -2.06
N HIS A 160 -7.30 -10.80 -1.77
CA HIS A 160 -7.51 -11.43 -0.47
C HIS A 160 -6.56 -12.61 -0.27
N ALA A 161 -5.27 -12.30 -0.29
CA ALA A 161 -4.18 -13.25 -0.11
C ALA A 161 -2.89 -12.47 0.16
N TYR A 162 -1.91 -13.14 0.71
CA TYR A 162 -0.57 -12.59 0.88
C TYR A 162 0.34 -12.94 -0.30
N GLU A 163 1.07 -11.95 -0.80
CA GLU A 163 2.18 -12.18 -1.75
C GLU A 163 3.27 -11.13 -1.55
N ARG A 164 4.53 -11.59 -1.47
CA ARG A 164 5.69 -10.71 -1.43
C ARG A 164 6.60 -10.99 -2.62
N SER A 165 7.04 -9.92 -3.28
CA SER A 165 8.03 -10.00 -4.36
C SER A 165 9.47 -9.93 -3.82
N VAL A 166 10.45 -10.33 -4.65
CA VAL A 166 11.79 -9.76 -4.60
C VAL A 166 11.76 -8.33 -5.14
N ARG A 167 12.89 -7.64 -5.22
CA ARG A 167 12.93 -6.34 -5.90
C ARG A 167 12.60 -6.50 -7.39
N VAL A 168 11.62 -5.71 -7.84
CA VAL A 168 11.04 -5.84 -9.19
C VAL A 168 10.81 -4.48 -9.82
N LYS A 169 10.94 -4.42 -11.14
CA LYS A 169 10.59 -3.29 -11.99
C LYS A 169 9.98 -3.82 -13.28
N ASN A 170 8.81 -3.31 -13.65
CA ASN A 170 8.13 -3.68 -14.89
C ASN A 170 8.06 -5.22 -15.10
N GLY A 171 7.65 -5.94 -14.05
CA GLY A 171 7.48 -7.40 -14.06
C GLY A 171 8.77 -8.22 -14.11
N ARG A 172 9.95 -7.59 -13.98
CA ARG A 172 11.26 -8.27 -14.00
C ARG A 172 12.02 -8.05 -12.71
N VAL A 173 12.77 -9.06 -12.29
CA VAL A 173 13.69 -8.95 -11.17
C VAL A 173 14.74 -7.86 -11.46
N ASP A 174 14.86 -6.90 -10.57
CA ASP A 174 15.77 -5.76 -10.68
C ASP A 174 16.33 -5.43 -9.28
N PRO A 175 17.65 -5.44 -9.07
CA PRO A 175 18.25 -5.21 -7.75
C PRO A 175 17.95 -3.81 -7.18
N CYS A 176 17.60 -2.85 -8.01
CA CYS A 176 17.19 -1.51 -7.62
C CYS A 176 15.65 -1.32 -7.71
N GLY A 177 14.91 -2.38 -7.96
CA GLY A 177 13.45 -2.38 -8.02
C GLY A 177 12.79 -2.20 -6.65
N ILE A 178 11.49 -2.05 -6.67
CA ILE A 178 10.64 -1.91 -5.49
C ILE A 178 10.31 -3.32 -4.95
N VAL A 179 10.30 -3.51 -3.63
CA VAL A 179 9.70 -4.71 -3.03
C VAL A 179 8.20 -4.48 -2.95
N HIS A 180 7.40 -5.32 -3.60
CA HIS A 180 5.94 -5.27 -3.53
C HIS A 180 5.42 -6.29 -2.52
N ILE A 181 4.50 -5.84 -1.67
CA ILE A 181 3.85 -6.65 -0.64
C ILE A 181 2.34 -6.48 -0.80
N THR A 182 1.67 -7.52 -1.26
CA THR A 182 0.22 -7.59 -1.26
C THR A 182 -0.24 -8.20 0.06
N ILE A 183 -1.08 -7.49 0.79
CA ILE A 183 -1.56 -7.83 2.14
C ILE A 183 -3.06 -7.55 2.26
N GLY A 184 -3.86 -8.02 1.29
CA GLY A 184 -5.33 -7.92 1.31
C GLY A 184 -6.01 -9.00 2.16
N ASP A 185 -5.24 -9.68 2.99
CA ASP A 185 -5.61 -10.85 3.79
C ASP A 185 -5.99 -10.53 5.24
N GLY A 186 -6.24 -9.26 5.59
CA GLY A 186 -6.56 -8.85 6.96
C GLY A 186 -7.92 -9.32 7.49
N GLY A 187 -8.75 -9.89 6.63
CA GLY A 187 -10.10 -10.37 6.94
C GLY A 187 -11.17 -9.62 6.14
N ASN A 188 -12.12 -10.37 5.61
CA ASN A 188 -13.22 -9.83 4.81
C ASN A 188 -14.40 -10.83 4.76
N ARG A 189 -15.56 -10.41 4.22
CA ARG A 189 -16.75 -11.26 4.07
C ARG A 189 -16.76 -12.09 2.78
N GLU A 190 -15.84 -11.86 1.86
CA GLU A 190 -15.81 -12.46 0.52
C GLU A 190 -14.94 -13.73 0.47
N GLY A 191 -14.09 -13.92 1.50
CA GLY A 191 -13.20 -15.05 1.61
C GLY A 191 -11.85 -14.84 0.93
N LEU A 192 -11.02 -15.87 0.93
CA LEU A 192 -9.66 -15.86 0.43
C LEU A 192 -9.56 -16.18 -1.07
N ALA A 193 -8.58 -15.59 -1.73
CA ALA A 193 -8.25 -15.81 -3.15
C ALA A 193 -7.21 -16.93 -3.29
N HIS A 194 -7.66 -18.20 -3.39
CA HIS A 194 -6.79 -19.38 -3.37
C HIS A 194 -6.06 -19.70 -4.68
N ARG A 195 -6.33 -19.00 -5.77
CA ARG A 195 -5.87 -19.40 -7.12
C ARG A 195 -4.72 -18.52 -7.60
N TYR A 196 -3.56 -19.12 -7.74
CA TYR A 196 -2.34 -18.46 -8.27
C TYR A 196 -1.94 -19.02 -9.63
N HIS A 197 -1.35 -18.17 -10.48
CA HIS A 197 -0.75 -18.58 -11.74
C HIS A 197 0.39 -19.57 -11.55
N GLN A 198 0.50 -20.53 -12.46
CA GLN A 198 1.61 -21.46 -12.53
C GLN A 198 2.24 -21.42 -13.93
N PRO A 199 3.56 -21.49 -14.08
CA PRO A 199 4.54 -21.50 -12.96
C PRO A 199 4.54 -20.21 -12.17
N LYS A 200 5.02 -20.26 -10.91
CA LYS A 200 5.18 -19.05 -10.07
C LYS A 200 6.13 -18.09 -10.79
N PRO A 201 5.79 -16.80 -10.95
CA PRO A 201 6.68 -15.81 -11.54
C PRO A 201 8.00 -15.71 -10.77
N GLU A 202 9.10 -15.45 -11.47
CA GLU A 202 10.43 -15.35 -10.86
C GLU A 202 10.50 -14.23 -9.79
N TRP A 203 9.78 -13.15 -9.99
CA TRP A 203 9.73 -12.05 -9.04
C TRP A 203 8.92 -12.35 -7.77
N SER A 204 8.02 -13.35 -7.77
CA SER A 204 7.23 -13.74 -6.60
C SER A 204 8.10 -14.55 -5.64
N ALA A 205 8.42 -13.99 -4.48
CA ALA A 205 9.25 -14.67 -3.48
C ALA A 205 8.43 -15.63 -2.64
N PHE A 206 7.36 -15.14 -2.03
CA PHE A 206 6.44 -15.91 -1.19
C PHE A 206 4.99 -15.54 -1.51
N ARG A 207 4.07 -16.51 -1.41
CA ARG A 207 2.63 -16.30 -1.59
C ARG A 207 1.83 -17.37 -0.86
N GLU A 208 0.79 -16.93 -0.17
CA GLU A 208 -0.12 -17.81 0.60
C GLU A 208 -1.51 -17.18 0.65
N ALA A 209 -2.54 -18.02 0.52
CA ALA A 209 -3.94 -17.61 0.67
C ALA A 209 -4.44 -18.00 2.06
N SER A 210 -4.04 -17.23 3.05
CA SER A 210 -4.46 -17.34 4.45
C SER A 210 -4.74 -15.93 4.98
N PHE A 211 -5.60 -15.80 5.97
CA PHE A 211 -5.75 -14.55 6.70
C PHE A 211 -4.52 -14.26 7.55
N GLY A 212 -4.13 -13.00 7.62
CA GLY A 212 -2.91 -12.60 8.30
C GLY A 212 -2.74 -11.11 8.47
N HIS A 213 -1.56 -10.74 8.94
CA HIS A 213 -1.13 -9.36 9.06
C HIS A 213 0.39 -9.25 8.96
N GLY A 214 0.86 -8.08 8.55
CA GLY A 214 2.29 -7.82 8.40
C GLY A 214 2.83 -6.89 9.48
N GLU A 215 4.07 -7.10 9.84
CA GLU A 215 4.84 -6.23 10.72
C GLU A 215 6.11 -5.77 9.98
N LEU A 216 6.27 -4.46 9.84
CA LEU A 216 7.48 -3.85 9.30
C LEU A 216 8.25 -3.15 10.42
N GLU A 217 9.40 -3.68 10.76
CA GLU A 217 10.33 -3.06 11.70
C GLU A 217 11.44 -2.32 10.94
N ILE A 218 11.52 -1.01 11.11
CA ILE A 218 12.65 -0.21 10.63
C ILE A 218 13.74 -0.25 11.69
N VAL A 219 14.71 -1.14 11.50
CA VAL A 219 15.77 -1.39 12.48
C VAL A 219 16.78 -0.24 12.50
N ASN A 220 17.13 0.29 11.33
CA ASN A 220 18.02 1.45 11.18
C ASN A 220 17.90 2.05 9.76
N SER A 221 18.79 2.99 9.42
CA SER A 221 18.79 3.65 8.09
C SER A 221 19.09 2.72 6.91
N THR A 222 19.58 1.51 7.15
CA THR A 222 20.02 0.59 6.10
C THR A 222 19.23 -0.71 6.06
N HIS A 223 18.65 -1.15 7.18
CA HIS A 223 17.98 -2.43 7.30
C HIS A 223 16.59 -2.29 7.91
N ALA A 224 15.64 -2.96 7.30
CA ALA A 224 14.30 -3.21 7.83
C ALA A 224 14.03 -4.71 7.85
N TYR A 225 13.17 -5.13 8.75
CA TYR A 225 12.72 -6.51 8.84
C TYR A 225 11.22 -6.56 8.60
N TRP A 226 10.79 -7.36 7.65
CA TRP A 226 9.39 -7.66 7.38
C TRP A 226 9.05 -9.04 7.90
N GLY A 227 7.94 -9.15 8.62
CA GLY A 227 7.34 -10.41 9.05
C GLY A 227 5.88 -10.46 8.68
N TRP A 228 5.42 -11.57 8.11
CA TRP A 228 4.01 -11.83 7.89
C TRP A 228 3.54 -12.94 8.81
N HIS A 229 2.47 -12.68 9.55
CA HIS A 229 1.89 -13.57 10.54
C HIS A 229 0.55 -14.09 10.02
N ARG A 230 0.46 -15.40 9.88
CA ARG A 230 -0.78 -16.10 9.54
C ARG A 230 -1.67 -16.20 10.79
N ASN A 231 -2.97 -15.96 10.61
CA ASN A 231 -3.97 -16.00 11.69
C ASN A 231 -4.89 -17.23 11.60
N ASP A 232 -4.65 -18.16 10.68
CA ASP A 232 -5.50 -19.33 10.48
C ASP A 232 -5.41 -20.36 11.63
N ASP A 233 -4.37 -20.26 12.44
CA ASP A 233 -4.19 -21.05 13.64
C ASP A 233 -4.64 -20.23 14.86
N ASP A 234 -4.98 -20.86 15.96
CA ASP A 234 -5.36 -20.19 17.23
C ASP A 234 -4.23 -19.30 17.80
N GLU A 235 -3.03 -19.40 17.22
CA GLU A 235 -1.88 -18.59 17.57
C GLU A 235 -1.25 -17.97 16.30
N PRO A 236 -0.68 -16.75 16.39
CA PRO A 236 -0.05 -16.09 15.26
C PRO A 236 1.21 -16.86 14.81
N VAL A 237 1.17 -17.43 13.63
CA VAL A 237 2.30 -18.13 13.01
C VAL A 237 3.02 -17.19 12.06
N LYS A 238 4.31 -16.93 12.30
CA LYS A 238 5.16 -16.20 11.34
C LYS A 238 5.52 -17.13 10.18
N SER A 239 4.77 -16.97 9.06
CA SER A 239 4.93 -17.84 7.89
C SER A 239 5.91 -17.28 6.86
N ASP A 240 6.10 -15.96 6.79
CA ASP A 240 7.11 -15.34 5.93
C ASP A 240 7.88 -14.28 6.68
N SER A 241 9.17 -14.16 6.35
CA SER A 241 9.98 -13.07 6.84
C SER A 241 11.18 -12.79 5.94
N VAL A 242 11.62 -11.52 5.92
CA VAL A 242 12.77 -11.09 5.12
C VAL A 242 13.43 -9.86 5.70
N TRP A 243 14.77 -9.81 5.60
CA TRP A 243 15.52 -8.58 5.75
C TRP A 243 15.53 -7.81 4.45
N ILE A 244 15.20 -6.52 4.52
CA ILE A 244 15.19 -5.61 3.37
C ILE A 244 16.27 -4.54 3.61
N ASN A 245 17.16 -4.37 2.65
CA ASN A 245 18.14 -3.29 2.65
C ASN A 245 17.53 -2.06 1.97
N SER A 246 17.78 -0.85 2.49
CA SER A 246 17.35 0.37 1.82
C SER A 246 18.08 0.55 0.48
N LEU A 247 17.41 1.16 -0.49
CA LEU A 247 18.01 1.45 -1.81
C LEU A 247 19.16 2.45 -1.72
N VAL A 248 19.15 3.32 -0.72
CA VAL A 248 20.27 4.22 -0.42
C VAL A 248 21.51 3.40 0.00
N SER A 249 21.35 2.44 0.91
CA SER A 249 22.47 1.60 1.36
C SER A 249 22.97 0.63 0.29
N SER A 250 22.12 0.26 -0.65
CA SER A 250 22.48 -0.62 -1.78
C SER A 250 23.19 0.12 -2.93
N GLY A 251 23.33 1.44 -2.83
CA GLY A 251 23.93 2.26 -3.89
C GLY A 251 23.04 2.49 -5.12
N CYS A 252 21.76 2.12 -5.02
CA CYS A 252 20.79 2.31 -6.11
C CYS A 252 20.27 3.75 -6.19
N VAL A 253 20.36 4.50 -5.10
CA VAL A 253 19.91 5.88 -4.98
C VAL A 253 20.99 6.72 -4.34
N ALA A 254 21.20 7.95 -4.81
CA ALA A 254 22.11 8.86 -4.17
C ALA A 254 21.58 9.29 -2.78
N SER A 255 22.45 9.44 -1.79
CA SER A 255 22.11 9.90 -0.44
C SER A 255 21.81 11.41 -0.35
N GLY A 256 21.74 12.12 -1.47
CA GLY A 256 21.37 13.54 -1.58
C GLY A 256 20.00 13.72 -2.23
N ASN A 257 19.50 14.97 -2.28
CA ASN A 257 18.22 15.30 -2.90
C ASN A 257 18.13 14.76 -4.33
N LEU A 258 17.04 14.10 -4.65
CA LEU A 258 16.86 13.30 -5.86
C LEU A 258 16.52 14.12 -7.12
N LEU A 259 16.30 15.45 -7.05
CA LEU A 259 16.01 16.30 -8.23
C LEU A 259 16.46 17.74 -8.00
#